data_50cb72c978ea73135b634581e2d8e555
#
_entry.id   50cb72c978ea73135b634581e2d8e555
#
_cell.length_a   1.000
_cell.length_b   1.000
_cell.length_c   1.000
_cell.angle_alpha   90.00
_cell.angle_beta   90.00
_cell.angle_gamma   90.00
#
_symmetry.space_group_name_H-M   'P 1'
#
loop_
_entity.id
_entity.type
_entity.pdbx_description
1 polymer ?
#
loop_
_entity_poly.entity_id
_entity_poly.type
_entity_poly.pdbx_seq_one_letter_code
_entity_poly.pdbx_strand_id
1 'polypeptide(L)'
;MRDGPNVRQAFDAVWAGWETDAWRFYGLVSQPVQYRDDNPFDDRSSGDVLFSGARVEWQLSPTIEVSGYYALYQRKHATFLAASGEEDRHVLDIRSAGKYAGFDWDAEAMGQVGQVGSADILAWAVGARTGYTFEDVPWSPRIGLQFDVASGDRDAGDGTLGTFNPLFPNGFYFSLGGHTGYANLIHLKPSITVQPTEDLTLMAGVGLLWRQTTRDAVYTLPSVRVAGTAGKGQAWTGAYVQVKADYRFNPNLTGSLEAVHYRVGSALEAVGGRDSNYLRAELKLAW
;
A
#
# COMPACT_ATOMS: atom_id res chain seq x y z
N MET A 1 -11.06 -2.09 0.79
CA MET A 1 -11.15 -3.58 0.86
C MET A 1 -9.92 -4.14 0.17
N ARG A 2 -9.19 -5.02 0.82
CA ARG A 2 -7.99 -5.62 0.25
C ARG A 2 -8.40 -6.74 -0.70
N ASP A 3 -8.29 -6.50 -2.01
CA ASP A 3 -8.47 -7.52 -3.02
C ASP A 3 -7.13 -8.21 -3.29
N GLY A 4 -6.85 -9.30 -2.59
CA GLY A 4 -5.73 -10.19 -2.88
C GLY A 4 -6.17 -11.33 -3.79
N PRO A 5 -5.26 -11.98 -4.54
CA PRO A 5 -5.65 -13.05 -5.45
C PRO A 5 -6.27 -14.25 -4.74
N ASN A 6 -5.96 -14.46 -3.46
CA ASN A 6 -6.31 -15.68 -2.76
C ASN A 6 -7.17 -15.46 -1.50
N VAL A 7 -7.02 -14.34 -0.79
CA VAL A 7 -7.76 -14.08 0.44
C VAL A 7 -8.12 -12.60 0.54
N ARG A 8 -9.40 -12.30 0.67
CA ARG A 8 -9.91 -10.96 0.94
C ARG A 8 -9.87 -10.70 2.44
N GLN A 9 -9.39 -9.53 2.85
CA GLN A 9 -9.54 -9.09 4.23
C GLN A 9 -11.00 -8.69 4.46
N ALA A 10 -11.72 -9.40 5.32
CA ALA A 10 -13.06 -9.04 5.77
C ALA A 10 -13.02 -8.36 7.14
N PHE A 11 -14.05 -7.58 7.43
CA PHE A 11 -14.24 -6.89 8.71
C PHE A 11 -15.68 -7.02 9.15
N ASP A 12 -15.90 -7.31 10.41
CA ASP A 12 -17.15 -7.07 11.08
C ASP A 12 -17.16 -5.61 11.54
N ALA A 13 -18.08 -4.81 11.03
CA ALA A 13 -18.05 -3.38 11.21
C ALA A 13 -19.45 -2.76 11.40
N VAL A 14 -19.48 -1.71 12.22
CA VAL A 14 -20.56 -0.72 12.22
C VAL A 14 -20.00 0.55 11.62
N TRP A 15 -20.68 1.10 10.63
CA TRP A 15 -20.29 2.35 9.99
C TRP A 15 -21.48 3.26 9.75
N ALA A 16 -21.23 4.56 9.73
CA ALA A 16 -22.18 5.59 9.39
C ALA A 16 -21.52 6.61 8.48
N GLY A 17 -22.28 7.19 7.58
CA GLY A 17 -21.81 8.23 6.66
C GLY A 17 -22.88 9.28 6.42
N TRP A 18 -22.42 10.47 6.07
CA TRP A 18 -23.24 11.58 5.62
C TRP A 18 -22.59 12.24 4.41
N GLU A 19 -23.38 12.49 3.37
CA GLU A 19 -22.91 13.00 2.09
C GLU A 19 -23.72 14.22 1.63
N THR A 20 -23.02 15.15 1.00
CA THR A 20 -23.56 16.25 0.22
C THR A 20 -22.86 16.29 -1.14
N ASP A 21 -23.20 17.23 -2.00
CA ASP A 21 -22.53 17.40 -3.30
C ASP A 21 -21.02 17.66 -3.16
N ALA A 22 -20.58 18.32 -2.07
CA ALA A 22 -19.19 18.72 -1.89
C ALA A 22 -18.48 17.94 -0.76
N TRP A 23 -19.21 17.38 0.19
CA TRP A 23 -18.63 16.78 1.40
C TRP A 23 -19.16 15.38 1.65
N ARG A 24 -18.23 14.49 2.04
CA ARG A 24 -18.55 13.14 2.53
C ARG A 24 -17.86 12.92 3.87
N PHE A 25 -18.61 12.42 4.85
CA PHE A 25 -18.13 12.09 6.19
C PHE A 25 -18.45 10.63 6.48
N TYR A 26 -17.47 9.88 6.95
CA TYR A 26 -17.62 8.47 7.30
C TYR A 26 -17.01 8.24 8.67
N GLY A 27 -17.67 7.41 9.46
CA GLY A 27 -17.13 6.89 10.71
C GLY A 27 -17.34 5.39 10.79
N LEU A 28 -16.40 4.66 11.36
CA LEU A 28 -16.50 3.23 11.52
C LEU A 28 -15.82 2.73 12.80
N VAL A 29 -16.35 1.61 13.30
CA VAL A 29 -15.70 0.76 14.30
C VAL A 29 -15.74 -0.65 13.75
N SER A 30 -14.62 -1.37 13.75
CA SER A 30 -14.52 -2.67 13.11
C SER A 30 -13.50 -3.59 13.77
N GLN A 31 -13.70 -4.88 13.57
CA GLN A 31 -12.75 -5.94 13.90
C GLN A 31 -12.43 -6.73 12.63
N PRO A 32 -11.13 -7.00 12.33
CA PRO A 32 -10.79 -7.90 11.23
C PRO A 32 -11.34 -9.29 11.47
N VAL A 33 -11.81 -9.95 10.42
CA VAL A 33 -12.19 -11.36 10.48
C VAL A 33 -10.93 -12.22 10.42
N GLN A 34 -10.83 -13.16 11.35
CA GLN A 34 -9.82 -14.22 11.35
C GLN A 34 -10.36 -15.43 10.60
N TYR A 35 -9.75 -15.70 9.45
CA TYR A 35 -10.06 -16.90 8.68
C TYR A 35 -9.49 -18.12 9.36
N ARG A 36 -10.25 -19.21 9.38
CA ARG A 36 -9.88 -20.52 9.90
C ARG A 36 -10.11 -21.55 8.82
N ASP A 37 -9.19 -22.48 8.67
CA ASP A 37 -9.22 -23.51 7.62
C ASP A 37 -9.75 -24.86 8.12
N ASP A 38 -10.07 -24.95 9.43
CA ASP A 38 -10.39 -26.23 10.08
C ASP A 38 -11.81 -26.72 9.78
N ASN A 39 -12.79 -25.80 9.71
CA ASN A 39 -14.18 -26.14 9.44
C ASN A 39 -14.88 -25.04 8.60
N PRO A 40 -15.88 -25.40 7.78
CA PRO A 40 -16.75 -24.42 7.15
C PRO A 40 -17.49 -23.57 8.21
N PHE A 41 -17.54 -22.25 8.00
CA PHE A 41 -18.27 -21.28 8.85
C PHE A 41 -17.67 -21.09 10.26
N ASP A 42 -16.38 -21.32 10.45
CA ASP A 42 -15.71 -21.10 11.73
C ASP A 42 -14.92 -19.78 11.82
N ASP A 43 -15.00 -18.94 10.80
CA ASP A 43 -14.45 -17.61 10.78
C ASP A 43 -15.03 -16.75 11.91
N ARG A 44 -14.19 -15.96 12.56
CA ARG A 44 -14.58 -15.14 13.73
C ARG A 44 -13.97 -13.75 13.66
N SER A 45 -14.69 -12.77 14.24
CA SER A 45 -14.10 -11.47 14.52
C SER A 45 -12.85 -11.59 15.40
N SER A 46 -11.82 -10.83 15.09
CA SER A 46 -10.60 -10.78 15.90
C SER A 46 -10.91 -10.20 17.28
N GLY A 47 -10.70 -11.00 18.33
CA GLY A 47 -10.70 -10.48 19.71
C GLY A 47 -9.42 -9.74 20.08
N ASP A 48 -8.43 -9.71 19.20
CA ASP A 48 -7.10 -9.12 19.41
C ASP A 48 -6.96 -7.72 18.80
N VAL A 49 -7.74 -7.40 17.75
CA VAL A 49 -7.64 -6.16 17.00
C VAL A 49 -8.96 -5.42 16.98
N LEU A 50 -8.92 -4.13 17.34
CA LEU A 50 -10.00 -3.18 17.12
C LEU A 50 -9.48 -2.03 16.23
N PHE A 51 -10.26 -1.68 15.21
CA PHE A 51 -9.97 -0.56 14.33
C PHE A 51 -11.17 0.37 14.26
N SER A 52 -10.95 1.64 14.56
CA SER A 52 -11.98 2.67 14.50
C SER A 52 -11.41 3.92 13.84
N GLY A 53 -12.28 4.73 13.23
CA GLY A 53 -11.82 5.97 12.61
C GLY A 53 -12.93 6.78 11.99
N ALA A 54 -12.55 7.97 11.58
CA ALA A 54 -13.40 8.89 10.83
C ALA A 54 -12.63 9.48 9.66
N ARG A 55 -13.31 9.64 8.53
CA ARG A 55 -12.78 10.22 7.29
C ARG A 55 -13.65 11.36 6.83
N VAL A 56 -13.04 12.42 6.34
CA VAL A 56 -13.69 13.52 5.64
C VAL A 56 -13.11 13.61 4.22
N GLU A 57 -13.99 13.81 3.24
CA GLU A 57 -13.62 14.05 1.85
C GLU A 57 -14.30 15.33 1.40
N TRP A 58 -13.55 16.19 0.76
CA TRP A 58 -14.00 17.46 0.19
C TRP A 58 -13.74 17.48 -1.31
N GLN A 59 -14.83 17.50 -2.09
CA GLN A 59 -14.79 17.72 -3.52
C GLN A 59 -14.57 19.20 -3.80
N LEU A 60 -13.30 19.61 -3.92
CA LEU A 60 -12.90 21.00 -4.12
C LEU A 60 -13.35 21.53 -5.50
N SER A 61 -13.33 20.67 -6.52
CA SER A 61 -13.84 20.90 -7.85
C SER A 61 -14.27 19.58 -8.48
N PRO A 62 -14.93 19.54 -9.65
CA PRO A 62 -15.32 18.27 -10.30
C PRO A 62 -14.16 17.29 -10.55
N THR A 63 -12.92 17.78 -10.55
CA THR A 63 -11.72 16.99 -10.85
C THR A 63 -10.70 16.94 -9.71
N ILE A 64 -10.94 17.62 -8.57
CA ILE A 64 -10.00 17.70 -7.45
C ILE A 64 -10.69 17.34 -6.15
N GLU A 65 -10.16 16.36 -5.46
CA GLU A 65 -10.57 15.93 -4.11
C GLU A 65 -9.44 16.16 -3.11
N VAL A 66 -9.80 16.61 -1.92
CA VAL A 66 -8.95 16.64 -0.74
C VAL A 66 -9.63 15.82 0.34
N SER A 67 -8.90 14.95 1.01
CA SER A 67 -9.46 14.15 2.09
C SER A 67 -8.47 13.99 3.22
N GLY A 68 -8.97 13.58 4.37
CA GLY A 68 -8.13 13.19 5.49
C GLY A 68 -8.88 12.25 6.40
N TYR A 69 -8.15 11.47 7.16
CA TYR A 69 -8.76 10.64 8.19
C TYR A 69 -7.94 10.64 9.48
N TYR A 70 -8.65 10.34 10.55
CA TYR A 70 -8.08 9.91 11.80
C TYR A 70 -8.51 8.47 12.04
N ALA A 71 -7.56 7.61 12.46
CA ALA A 71 -7.86 6.26 12.87
C ALA A 71 -7.15 5.89 14.16
N LEU A 72 -7.81 5.04 14.96
CA LEU A 72 -7.25 4.35 16.11
C LEU A 72 -7.19 2.86 15.81
N TYR A 73 -5.98 2.32 15.87
CA TYR A 73 -5.71 0.89 15.75
C TYR A 73 -5.22 0.37 17.08
N GLN A 74 -5.93 -0.59 17.66
CA GLN A 74 -5.62 -1.22 18.92
C GLN A 74 -5.39 -2.71 18.71
N ARG A 75 -4.30 -3.23 19.28
CA ARG A 75 -3.96 -4.65 19.20
C ARG A 75 -3.35 -5.14 20.50
N LYS A 76 -3.87 -6.23 21.05
CA LYS A 76 -3.41 -6.78 22.34
C LYS A 76 -2.01 -7.38 22.29
N HIS A 77 -1.64 -7.98 21.17
CA HIS A 77 -0.38 -8.73 21.02
C HIS A 77 0.39 -8.24 19.81
N ALA A 78 1.04 -7.09 19.94
CA ALA A 78 1.94 -6.56 18.93
C ALA A 78 3.37 -7.09 19.11
N THR A 79 4.07 -7.35 18.00
CA THR A 79 5.49 -7.69 18.00
C THR A 79 6.18 -7.01 16.84
N PHE A 80 7.09 -6.11 17.17
CA PHE A 80 7.99 -5.42 16.25
C PHE A 80 9.44 -5.79 16.55
N LEU A 81 10.40 -5.26 15.80
CA LEU A 81 11.83 -5.48 16.07
C LEU A 81 12.22 -4.87 17.43
N ALA A 82 11.76 -3.64 17.68
CA ALA A 82 12.17 -2.82 18.84
C ALA A 82 11.16 -2.85 19.99
N ALA A 83 9.93 -3.35 19.80
CA ALA A 83 8.87 -3.25 20.80
C ALA A 83 7.89 -4.42 20.72
N SER A 84 7.29 -4.78 21.86
CA SER A 84 6.21 -5.77 21.93
C SER A 84 5.29 -5.46 23.11
N GLY A 85 4.02 -5.88 22.99
CA GLY A 85 2.99 -5.67 24.01
C GLY A 85 1.68 -5.23 23.39
N GLU A 86 0.84 -4.56 24.18
CA GLU A 86 -0.37 -3.90 23.68
C GLU A 86 0.02 -2.71 22.80
N GLU A 87 -0.70 -2.53 21.69
CA GLU A 87 -0.50 -1.44 20.72
C GLU A 87 -1.74 -0.55 20.70
N ASP A 88 -1.54 0.73 20.98
CA ASP A 88 -2.48 1.81 20.72
C ASP A 88 -1.84 2.77 19.75
N ARG A 89 -2.31 2.76 18.50
CA ARG A 89 -1.74 3.56 17.40
C ARG A 89 -2.77 4.51 16.83
N HIS A 90 -2.50 5.79 16.95
CA HIS A 90 -3.25 6.86 16.29
C HIS A 90 -2.63 7.13 14.93
N VAL A 91 -3.45 7.26 13.92
CA VAL A 91 -3.05 7.58 12.54
C VAL A 91 -3.76 8.83 12.09
N LEU A 92 -3.00 9.79 11.60
CA LEU A 92 -3.50 11.00 10.95
C LEU A 92 -3.07 10.95 9.48
N ASP A 93 -3.99 11.27 8.59
CA ASP A 93 -3.80 11.22 7.15
C ASP A 93 -4.32 12.48 6.48
N ILE A 94 -3.63 12.90 5.43
CA ILE A 94 -4.10 13.88 4.46
C ILE A 94 -3.78 13.41 3.05
N ARG A 95 -4.76 13.50 2.13
CA ARG A 95 -4.62 13.11 0.74
C ARG A 95 -5.20 14.19 -0.18
N SER A 96 -4.54 14.42 -1.31
CA SER A 96 -5.08 15.17 -2.43
C SER A 96 -4.97 14.35 -3.70
N ALA A 97 -6.05 14.26 -4.44
CA ALA A 97 -6.06 13.62 -5.75
C ALA A 97 -6.80 14.50 -6.76
N GLY A 98 -6.32 14.51 -8.01
CA GLY A 98 -6.95 15.33 -9.03
C GLY A 98 -6.39 15.18 -10.42
N LYS A 99 -7.04 15.91 -11.35
CA LYS A 99 -6.62 16.05 -12.75
C LYS A 99 -6.79 17.48 -13.19
N TYR A 100 -5.80 18.02 -13.89
CA TYR A 100 -5.84 19.35 -14.47
C TYR A 100 -4.92 19.46 -15.70
N ALA A 101 -5.44 19.87 -16.86
CA ALA A 101 -4.69 20.14 -18.09
C ALA A 101 -3.72 19.01 -18.49
N GLY A 102 -4.19 17.77 -18.52
CA GLY A 102 -3.38 16.59 -18.85
C GLY A 102 -2.53 16.06 -17.69
N PHE A 103 -2.36 16.83 -16.62
CA PHE A 103 -1.66 16.42 -15.41
C PHE A 103 -2.62 15.71 -14.44
N ASP A 104 -2.20 14.61 -13.83
CA ASP A 104 -2.93 13.94 -12.76
C ASP A 104 -2.02 13.68 -11.56
N TRP A 105 -2.61 13.65 -10.36
CA TRP A 105 -1.91 13.33 -9.13
C TRP A 105 -2.81 12.61 -8.13
N ASP A 106 -2.18 11.85 -7.25
CA ASP A 106 -2.75 11.23 -6.06
C ASP A 106 -1.62 11.18 -5.02
N ALA A 107 -1.65 12.07 -4.05
CA ALA A 107 -0.61 12.23 -3.05
C ALA A 107 -1.20 12.15 -1.64
N GLU A 108 -0.54 11.40 -0.76
CA GLU A 108 -1.00 11.08 0.59
C GLU A 108 0.17 11.18 1.57
N ALA A 109 -0.07 11.72 2.75
CA ALA A 109 0.88 11.77 3.85
C ALA A 109 0.22 11.29 5.14
N MET A 110 0.91 10.42 5.86
CA MET A 110 0.43 9.80 7.09
C MET A 110 1.43 9.99 8.23
N GLY A 111 0.92 10.32 9.41
CA GLY A 111 1.65 10.32 10.67
C GLY A 111 1.06 9.29 11.63
N GLN A 112 1.92 8.61 12.40
CA GLN A 112 1.52 7.61 13.39
C GLN A 112 2.17 7.93 14.73
N VAL A 113 1.36 8.00 15.79
CA VAL A 113 1.79 8.20 17.19
C VAL A 113 1.03 7.25 18.11
N GLY A 114 1.53 7.04 19.32
CA GLY A 114 0.91 6.16 20.30
C GLY A 114 1.95 5.34 21.04
N GLN A 115 1.60 4.10 21.42
CA GLN A 115 2.49 3.23 22.20
C GLN A 115 2.39 1.76 21.77
N VAL A 116 3.49 1.03 21.94
CA VAL A 116 3.55 -0.42 21.89
C VAL A 116 4.30 -0.92 23.12
N GLY A 117 3.58 -1.53 24.06
CA GLY A 117 4.14 -1.87 25.37
C GLY A 117 4.66 -0.61 26.08
N SER A 118 5.96 -0.54 26.31
CA SER A 118 6.62 0.64 26.91
C SER A 118 7.28 1.58 25.90
N ALA A 119 7.21 1.30 24.60
CA ALA A 119 7.83 2.13 23.57
C ALA A 119 6.81 3.08 22.96
N ASP A 120 7.22 4.34 22.78
CA ASP A 120 6.42 5.33 22.06
C ASP A 120 6.47 5.08 20.54
N ILE A 121 5.37 5.35 19.83
CA ILE A 121 5.30 5.28 18.37
C ILE A 121 5.54 6.67 17.79
N LEU A 122 6.48 6.78 16.86
CA LEU A 122 6.66 7.97 16.04
C LEU A 122 7.08 7.55 14.63
N ALA A 123 6.09 7.35 13.76
CA ALA A 123 6.31 6.87 12.41
C ALA A 123 5.53 7.70 11.38
N TRP A 124 5.95 7.64 10.14
CA TRP A 124 5.33 8.41 9.07
C TRP A 124 5.51 7.72 7.71
N ALA A 125 4.64 8.09 6.76
CA ALA A 125 4.77 7.72 5.37
C ALA A 125 4.27 8.82 4.45
N VAL A 126 4.83 8.85 3.24
CA VAL A 126 4.38 9.70 2.14
C VAL A 126 4.32 8.84 0.89
N GLY A 127 3.24 8.92 0.14
CA GLY A 127 3.07 8.29 -1.16
C GLY A 127 2.54 9.27 -2.17
N ALA A 128 3.05 9.21 -3.41
CA ALA A 128 2.56 10.04 -4.50
C ALA A 128 2.59 9.26 -5.81
N ARG A 129 1.53 9.41 -6.59
CA ARG A 129 1.46 9.00 -8.00
C ARG A 129 1.10 10.23 -8.81
N THR A 130 1.85 10.49 -9.85
CA THR A 130 1.59 11.62 -10.72
C THR A 130 1.91 11.26 -12.15
N GLY A 131 1.37 12.01 -13.09
CA GLY A 131 1.67 11.82 -14.49
C GLY A 131 1.13 12.92 -15.38
N TYR A 132 1.59 12.89 -16.61
CA TYR A 132 1.12 13.77 -17.66
C TYR A 132 0.71 12.96 -18.89
N THR A 133 -0.50 13.17 -19.37
CA THR A 133 -1.05 12.54 -20.56
C THR A 133 -0.97 13.51 -21.76
N PHE A 134 -0.36 13.08 -22.84
CA PHE A 134 -0.27 13.80 -24.10
C PHE A 134 -1.48 13.44 -24.96
N GLU A 135 -2.61 14.11 -24.74
CA GLU A 135 -3.90 13.76 -25.36
C GLU A 135 -3.90 13.91 -26.89
N ASP A 136 -3.12 14.86 -27.44
CA ASP A 136 -3.02 15.13 -28.87
C ASP A 136 -2.01 14.20 -29.61
N VAL A 137 -1.35 13.30 -28.89
CA VAL A 137 -0.37 12.35 -29.44
C VAL A 137 -1.05 10.99 -29.66
N PRO A 138 -0.78 10.30 -30.80
CA PRO A 138 -1.32 8.94 -31.01
C PRO A 138 -1.08 8.02 -29.81
N TRP A 139 -2.13 7.25 -29.44
CA TRP A 139 -2.18 6.37 -28.28
C TRP A 139 -2.21 7.08 -26.93
N SER A 140 -2.35 8.42 -26.91
CA SER A 140 -2.43 9.25 -25.70
C SER A 140 -1.41 8.82 -24.61
N PRO A 141 -0.09 8.84 -24.92
CA PRO A 141 0.92 8.36 -24.00
C PRO A 141 0.90 9.18 -22.71
N ARG A 142 0.95 8.48 -21.58
CA ARG A 142 1.08 9.07 -20.24
C ARG A 142 2.43 8.69 -19.65
N ILE A 143 3.23 9.68 -19.32
CA ILE A 143 4.45 9.51 -18.52
C ILE A 143 4.05 9.64 -17.05
N GLY A 144 4.33 8.62 -16.26
CA GLY A 144 3.97 8.55 -14.85
C GLY A 144 5.17 8.38 -13.93
N LEU A 145 5.03 8.85 -12.72
CA LEU A 145 5.96 8.64 -11.62
C LEU A 145 5.20 8.26 -10.37
N GLN A 146 5.60 7.17 -9.71
CA GLN A 146 5.19 6.84 -8.36
C GLN A 146 6.40 6.99 -7.44
N PHE A 147 6.20 7.65 -6.31
CA PHE A 147 7.20 7.84 -5.26
C PHE A 147 6.59 7.55 -3.90
N ASP A 148 7.26 6.72 -3.11
CA ASP A 148 6.78 6.32 -1.79
C ASP A 148 7.95 6.30 -0.81
N VAL A 149 7.71 6.78 0.40
CA VAL A 149 8.65 6.66 1.52
C VAL A 149 7.86 6.29 2.77
N ALA A 150 8.34 5.28 3.48
CA ALA A 150 7.83 4.91 4.80
C ALA A 150 8.98 4.81 5.79
N SER A 151 8.81 5.39 6.97
CA SER A 151 9.83 5.40 8.02
C SER A 151 10.18 3.99 8.50
N GLY A 152 11.44 3.82 8.87
CA GLY A 152 11.98 2.69 9.63
C GLY A 152 12.49 3.14 10.98
N ASP A 153 12.72 2.19 11.84
CA ASP A 153 13.30 2.41 13.15
C ASP A 153 14.82 2.66 13.04
N ARG A 154 15.28 3.79 13.57
CA ARG A 154 16.67 4.19 13.49
C ARG A 154 17.50 3.75 14.70
N ASP A 155 16.85 3.43 15.81
CA ASP A 155 17.51 2.99 17.04
C ASP A 155 16.57 2.15 17.91
N ALA A 156 16.62 0.84 17.76
CA ALA A 156 15.77 -0.08 18.50
C ALA A 156 15.91 -0.02 20.04
N GLY A 157 16.89 0.76 20.56
CA GLY A 157 17.15 0.90 21.99
C GLY A 157 16.72 2.22 22.61
N ASP A 158 16.20 3.17 21.84
CA ASP A 158 15.86 4.52 22.32
C ASP A 158 14.45 4.64 22.93
N GLY A 159 13.68 3.55 22.96
CA GLY A 159 12.31 3.54 23.47
C GLY A 159 11.26 4.09 22.48
N THR A 160 11.65 4.32 21.22
CA THR A 160 10.76 4.83 20.17
C THR A 160 10.66 3.82 19.03
N LEU A 161 9.45 3.41 18.65
CA LEU A 161 9.19 2.61 17.46
C LEU A 161 9.00 3.52 16.25
N GLY A 162 10.04 3.65 15.42
CA GLY A 162 10.04 4.47 14.21
C GLY A 162 9.51 3.77 12.96
N THR A 163 9.27 2.46 13.02
CA THR A 163 8.78 1.68 11.86
C THR A 163 7.32 2.00 11.56
N PHE A 164 7.05 2.48 10.34
CA PHE A 164 5.69 2.68 9.86
C PHE A 164 4.93 1.36 9.75
N ASN A 165 3.70 1.33 10.24
CA ASN A 165 2.80 0.20 10.11
C ASN A 165 1.68 0.54 9.11
N PRO A 166 1.63 -0.09 7.92
CA PRO A 166 0.57 0.18 6.93
C PRO A 166 -0.79 -0.39 7.33
N LEU A 167 -0.96 -0.92 8.54
CA LEU A 167 -2.14 -1.54 9.13
C LEU A 167 -2.70 -2.68 8.27
N PHE A 168 -3.46 -2.35 7.23
CA PHE A 168 -4.10 -3.29 6.30
C PHE A 168 -3.57 -3.07 4.87
N PRO A 169 -2.30 -3.44 4.58
CA PRO A 169 -1.63 -3.09 3.35
C PRO A 169 -2.29 -3.74 2.13
N ASN A 170 -2.45 -2.96 1.05
CA ASN A 170 -2.82 -3.50 -0.24
C ASN A 170 -1.64 -4.27 -0.85
N GLY A 171 -1.83 -5.59 -1.06
CA GLY A 171 -0.80 -6.45 -1.63
C GLY A 171 -0.32 -6.06 -3.03
N PHE A 172 -1.09 -5.24 -3.74
CA PHE A 172 -0.84 -4.84 -5.13
C PHE A 172 -0.43 -3.37 -5.29
N TYR A 173 -0.07 -2.71 -4.22
CA TYR A 173 0.23 -1.29 -4.24
C TYR A 173 1.41 -0.95 -5.15
N PHE A 174 2.50 -1.72 -5.09
CA PHE A 174 3.69 -1.52 -5.92
C PHE A 174 3.64 -2.31 -7.22
N SER A 175 3.37 -3.60 -7.12
CA SER A 175 3.22 -4.55 -8.22
C SER A 175 2.39 -5.74 -7.75
N LEU A 176 1.82 -6.49 -8.68
CA LEU A 176 1.07 -7.71 -8.32
C LEU A 176 1.95 -8.83 -7.73
N GLY A 177 3.27 -8.74 -7.85
CA GLY A 177 4.20 -9.69 -7.25
C GLY A 177 4.22 -9.69 -5.71
N GLY A 178 3.74 -8.63 -5.07
CA GLY A 178 3.60 -8.56 -3.60
C GLY A 178 4.90 -8.67 -2.81
N HIS A 179 6.06 -8.41 -3.43
CA HIS A 179 7.38 -8.65 -2.85
C HIS A 179 7.79 -7.66 -1.74
N THR A 180 7.12 -6.52 -1.65
CA THR A 180 7.57 -5.39 -0.82
C THR A 180 6.47 -4.95 0.12
N GLY A 181 6.78 -4.89 1.42
CA GLY A 181 5.94 -4.27 2.44
C GLY A 181 6.14 -2.75 2.48
N TYR A 182 5.11 -2.02 2.90
CA TYR A 182 5.14 -0.56 3.00
C TYR A 182 5.64 -0.15 4.40
N ALA A 183 6.88 -0.51 4.72
CA ALA A 183 7.57 -0.18 5.97
C ALA A 183 9.07 -0.10 5.73
N ASN A 184 9.75 0.87 6.32
CA ASN A 184 11.19 1.12 6.13
C ASN A 184 11.58 1.13 4.65
N LEU A 185 10.90 1.91 3.84
CA LEU A 185 10.95 1.85 2.38
C LEU A 185 11.19 3.22 1.76
N ILE A 186 11.97 3.24 0.69
CA ILE A 186 11.96 4.27 -0.36
C ILE A 186 11.71 3.56 -1.67
N HIS A 187 10.73 4.02 -2.44
CA HIS A 187 10.34 3.46 -3.72
C HIS A 187 10.21 4.56 -4.77
N LEU A 188 10.74 4.33 -5.95
CA LEU A 188 10.61 5.20 -7.10
C LEU A 188 10.26 4.37 -8.33
N LYS A 189 9.18 4.74 -9.04
CA LYS A 189 8.71 4.00 -10.20
C LYS A 189 8.30 4.92 -11.35
N PRO A 190 9.21 5.27 -12.26
CA PRO A 190 8.84 5.80 -13.57
C PRO A 190 8.06 4.76 -14.37
N SER A 191 7.10 5.23 -15.16
CA SER A 191 6.25 4.38 -16.01
C SER A 191 5.78 5.12 -17.25
N ILE A 192 5.43 4.34 -18.28
CA ILE A 192 4.72 4.81 -19.45
C ILE A 192 3.44 3.97 -19.61
N THR A 193 2.34 4.64 -19.91
CA THR A 193 1.06 4.01 -20.25
C THR A 193 0.63 4.52 -21.60
N VAL A 194 0.15 3.64 -22.47
CA VAL A 194 -0.38 3.99 -23.81
C VAL A 194 -1.71 3.29 -24.02
N GLN A 195 -2.57 3.89 -24.82
CA GLN A 195 -3.89 3.37 -25.18
C GLN A 195 -4.01 3.23 -26.71
N PRO A 196 -3.49 2.11 -27.29
CA PRO A 196 -3.49 1.91 -28.74
C PRO A 196 -4.87 1.82 -29.37
N THR A 197 -5.86 1.38 -28.60
CA THR A 197 -7.29 1.37 -28.97
C THR A 197 -8.13 1.78 -27.76
N GLU A 198 -9.41 2.06 -27.95
CA GLU A 198 -10.35 2.39 -26.87
C GLU A 198 -10.47 1.26 -25.82
N ASP A 199 -10.16 0.03 -26.21
CA ASP A 199 -10.31 -1.17 -25.37
C ASP A 199 -9.00 -1.70 -24.81
N LEU A 200 -7.84 -1.26 -25.32
CA LEU A 200 -6.52 -1.76 -24.92
C LEU A 200 -5.69 -0.68 -24.24
N THR A 201 -5.30 -0.94 -23.00
CA THR A 201 -4.32 -0.14 -22.27
C THR A 201 -3.06 -0.97 -22.00
N LEU A 202 -1.90 -0.42 -22.32
CA LEU A 202 -0.60 -1.05 -22.07
C LEU A 202 0.20 -0.16 -21.10
N MET A 203 0.86 -0.77 -20.13
CA MET A 203 1.74 -0.07 -19.17
C MET A 203 3.07 -0.80 -19.06
N ALA A 204 4.16 -0.04 -19.01
CA ALA A 204 5.47 -0.50 -18.61
C ALA A 204 6.07 0.42 -17.56
N GLY A 205 6.75 -0.15 -16.56
CA GLY A 205 7.39 0.62 -15.50
C GLY A 205 8.58 -0.11 -14.89
N VAL A 206 9.45 0.67 -14.24
CA VAL A 206 10.60 0.15 -13.49
C VAL A 206 10.52 0.67 -12.06
N GLY A 207 10.43 -0.22 -11.08
CA GLY A 207 10.46 0.14 -9.67
C GLY A 207 11.85 -0.04 -9.07
N LEU A 208 12.32 0.95 -8.35
CA LEU A 208 13.59 0.99 -7.63
C LEU A 208 13.31 1.07 -6.15
N LEU A 209 13.98 0.26 -5.33
CA LEU A 209 13.63 0.03 -3.93
C LEU A 209 14.86 0.13 -3.02
N TRP A 210 14.72 0.88 -1.94
CA TRP A 210 15.71 1.00 -0.87
C TRP A 210 15.05 0.93 0.50
N ARG A 211 15.79 0.57 1.51
CA ARG A 211 15.41 0.83 2.90
C ARG A 211 15.59 2.31 3.24
N GLN A 212 14.66 2.89 4.01
CA GLN A 212 14.77 4.25 4.54
C GLN A 212 15.90 4.33 5.58
N THR A 213 16.08 3.28 6.37
CA THR A 213 17.25 3.12 7.26
C THR A 213 17.77 1.68 7.21
N THR A 214 19.10 1.51 7.29
CA THR A 214 19.72 0.18 7.37
C THR A 214 19.68 -0.42 8.77
N ARG A 215 19.32 0.36 9.79
CA ARG A 215 19.19 -0.12 11.18
C ARG A 215 17.97 -0.98 11.38
N ASP A 216 16.90 -0.71 10.65
CA ASP A 216 15.68 -1.54 10.62
C ASP A 216 15.74 -2.61 9.52
N ALA A 217 14.81 -3.56 9.56
CA ALA A 217 14.71 -4.68 8.62
C ALA A 217 14.17 -4.26 7.24
N VAL A 218 14.36 -5.11 6.25
CA VAL A 218 13.53 -5.16 5.05
C VAL A 218 12.20 -5.84 5.41
N TYR A 219 11.10 -5.35 4.84
CA TYR A 219 9.76 -5.89 5.07
C TYR A 219 9.14 -6.38 3.76
N THR A 220 8.53 -7.58 3.84
CA THR A 220 7.65 -8.11 2.79
C THR A 220 6.19 -7.99 3.23
N LEU A 221 5.24 -8.27 2.34
CA LEU A 221 3.82 -8.29 2.70
C LEU A 221 3.48 -9.52 3.58
N PRO A 222 2.58 -9.35 4.53
CA PRO A 222 1.91 -8.15 5.02
C PRO A 222 2.67 -7.48 6.18
N SER A 223 3.82 -6.89 5.97
CA SER A 223 4.73 -6.31 6.99
C SER A 223 5.53 -7.37 7.75
N VAL A 224 5.89 -8.45 7.06
CA VAL A 224 6.75 -9.49 7.61
C VAL A 224 8.21 -9.08 7.47
N ARG A 225 8.91 -9.07 8.60
CA ARG A 225 10.34 -8.77 8.68
C ARG A 225 11.19 -9.86 8.03
N VAL A 226 12.10 -9.47 7.12
CA VAL A 226 13.11 -10.38 6.57
C VAL A 226 14.23 -10.55 7.60
N ALA A 227 14.38 -11.76 8.12
CA ALA A 227 15.37 -12.08 9.14
C ALA A 227 16.81 -11.78 8.65
N GLY A 228 17.64 -11.27 9.56
CA GLY A 228 19.05 -10.99 9.29
C GLY A 228 19.33 -9.70 8.52
N THR A 229 18.31 -8.90 8.13
CA THR A 229 18.53 -7.63 7.40
C THR A 229 18.66 -6.42 8.30
N ALA A 230 18.09 -6.42 9.51
CA ALA A 230 18.17 -5.30 10.45
C ALA A 230 19.63 -5.06 10.92
N GLY A 231 20.07 -3.82 10.87
CA GLY A 231 21.43 -3.41 11.26
C GLY A 231 22.53 -3.94 10.35
N LYS A 232 22.22 -4.56 9.22
CA LYS A 232 23.19 -5.19 8.32
C LYS A 232 22.96 -4.83 6.85
N GLY A 233 24.06 -4.86 6.08
CA GLY A 233 24.04 -4.70 4.64
C GLY A 233 23.73 -3.28 4.17
N GLN A 234 23.46 -3.15 2.88
CA GLN A 234 23.24 -1.88 2.18
C GLN A 234 21.76 -1.47 2.21
N ALA A 235 21.47 -0.21 1.85
CA ALA A 235 20.11 0.28 1.73
C ALA A 235 19.35 -0.33 0.52
N TRP A 236 20.06 -0.68 -0.55
CA TRP A 236 19.49 -1.19 -1.81
C TRP A 236 18.82 -2.55 -1.63
N THR A 237 17.49 -2.62 -1.81
CA THR A 237 16.69 -3.84 -1.65
C THR A 237 16.36 -4.50 -2.98
N GLY A 238 16.39 -3.76 -4.09
CA GLY A 238 16.22 -4.33 -5.42
C GLY A 238 15.48 -3.43 -6.40
N ALA A 239 15.24 -3.98 -7.58
CA ALA A 239 14.48 -3.35 -8.65
C ALA A 239 13.52 -4.35 -9.28
N TYR A 240 12.45 -3.85 -9.90
CA TYR A 240 11.58 -4.68 -10.71
C TYR A 240 11.19 -3.99 -12.02
N VAL A 241 10.98 -4.80 -13.04
CA VAL A 241 10.31 -4.39 -14.28
C VAL A 241 8.89 -4.94 -14.23
N GLN A 242 7.93 -4.10 -14.57
CA GLN A 242 6.51 -4.45 -14.64
C GLN A 242 5.98 -4.10 -16.02
N VAL A 243 5.27 -5.04 -16.62
CA VAL A 243 4.47 -4.80 -17.83
C VAL A 243 3.04 -5.28 -17.58
N LYS A 244 2.08 -4.52 -18.07
CA LYS A 244 0.65 -4.81 -17.88
C LYS A 244 -0.12 -4.51 -19.14
N ALA A 245 -1.09 -5.36 -19.47
CA ALA A 245 -2.08 -5.13 -20.50
C ALA A 245 -3.48 -5.30 -19.89
N ASP A 246 -4.33 -4.29 -20.05
CA ASP A 246 -5.73 -4.35 -19.70
C ASP A 246 -6.56 -4.28 -20.99
N TYR A 247 -7.51 -5.21 -21.16
CA TYR A 247 -8.36 -5.28 -22.33
C TYR A 247 -9.84 -5.38 -21.96
N ARG A 248 -10.66 -4.52 -22.53
CA ARG A 248 -12.11 -4.53 -22.41
C ARG A 248 -12.73 -5.31 -23.56
N PHE A 249 -13.14 -6.55 -23.33
CA PHE A 249 -13.79 -7.39 -24.33
C PHE A 249 -15.19 -6.89 -24.70
N ASN A 250 -15.91 -6.41 -23.69
CA ASN A 250 -17.23 -5.78 -23.80
C ASN A 250 -17.55 -5.04 -22.46
N PRO A 251 -18.71 -4.34 -22.34
CA PRO A 251 -19.05 -3.60 -21.11
C PRO A 251 -19.07 -4.45 -19.83
N ASN A 252 -19.27 -5.76 -19.96
CA ASN A 252 -19.41 -6.68 -18.83
C ASN A 252 -18.14 -7.53 -18.58
N LEU A 253 -17.22 -7.63 -19.54
CA LEU A 253 -16.05 -8.49 -19.43
C LEU A 253 -14.75 -7.70 -19.70
N THR A 254 -13.88 -7.68 -18.71
CA THR A 254 -12.52 -7.13 -18.82
C THR A 254 -11.49 -8.19 -18.48
N GLY A 255 -10.32 -8.10 -19.11
CA GLY A 255 -9.16 -8.95 -18.83
C GLY A 255 -7.94 -8.14 -18.50
N SER A 256 -7.08 -8.68 -17.67
CA SER A 256 -5.78 -8.10 -17.31
C SER A 256 -4.70 -9.16 -17.33
N LEU A 257 -3.57 -8.84 -17.94
CA LEU A 257 -2.36 -9.66 -17.91
C LEU A 257 -1.22 -8.81 -17.37
N GLU A 258 -0.49 -9.32 -16.39
CA GLU A 258 0.67 -8.63 -15.81
C GLU A 258 1.84 -9.57 -15.63
N ALA A 259 3.04 -9.11 -15.98
CA ALA A 259 4.29 -9.77 -15.70
C ALA A 259 5.21 -8.85 -14.90
N VAL A 260 5.89 -9.40 -13.89
CA VAL A 260 6.86 -8.70 -13.06
C VAL A 260 8.13 -9.57 -12.97
N HIS A 261 9.28 -8.96 -13.26
CA HIS A 261 10.59 -9.52 -12.93
C HIS A 261 11.20 -8.70 -11.82
N TYR A 262 11.43 -9.31 -10.66
CA TYR A 262 12.09 -8.69 -9.52
C TYR A 262 13.51 -9.18 -9.38
N ARG A 263 14.46 -8.26 -9.41
CA ARG A 263 15.87 -8.49 -9.12
C ARG A 263 16.17 -8.03 -7.71
N VAL A 264 16.65 -8.93 -6.85
CA VAL A 264 17.04 -8.61 -5.49
C VAL A 264 18.26 -7.69 -5.46
N GLY A 265 18.29 -6.81 -4.48
CA GLY A 265 19.45 -5.96 -4.21
C GLY A 265 20.34 -6.54 -3.11
N SER A 266 21.48 -5.89 -2.91
CA SER A 266 22.53 -6.34 -1.98
C SER A 266 22.03 -6.56 -0.54
N ALA A 267 21.01 -5.84 -0.10
CA ALA A 267 20.41 -6.05 1.23
C ALA A 267 19.75 -7.42 1.39
N LEU A 268 19.11 -7.92 0.34
CA LEU A 268 18.42 -9.22 0.32
C LEU A 268 19.37 -10.35 -0.11
N GLU A 269 20.29 -10.10 -1.06
CA GLU A 269 21.32 -11.06 -1.46
C GLU A 269 22.15 -11.55 -0.26
N ALA A 270 22.49 -10.63 0.64
CA ALA A 270 23.28 -10.91 1.86
C ALA A 270 22.60 -11.91 2.82
N VAL A 271 21.30 -12.15 2.69
CA VAL A 271 20.52 -13.09 3.49
C VAL A 271 19.93 -14.24 2.66
N GLY A 272 20.47 -14.46 1.45
CA GLY A 272 20.07 -15.56 0.56
C GLY A 272 18.83 -15.28 -0.30
N GLY A 273 18.42 -14.03 -0.42
CA GLY A 273 17.36 -13.59 -1.33
C GLY A 273 17.70 -13.94 -2.79
N ARG A 274 16.68 -14.22 -3.60
CA ARG A 274 16.81 -14.58 -5.01
C ARG A 274 15.85 -13.79 -5.88
N ASP A 275 16.23 -13.58 -7.11
CA ASP A 275 15.37 -13.01 -8.14
C ASP A 275 14.09 -13.83 -8.33
N SER A 276 13.01 -13.16 -8.68
CA SER A 276 11.73 -13.84 -8.89
C SER A 276 10.98 -13.30 -10.10
N ASN A 277 10.17 -14.16 -10.68
CA ASN A 277 9.26 -13.83 -11.76
C ASN A 277 7.83 -14.07 -11.30
N TYR A 278 6.95 -13.16 -11.68
CA TYR A 278 5.53 -13.26 -11.41
C TYR A 278 4.72 -13.00 -12.69
N LEU A 279 3.72 -13.84 -12.93
CA LEU A 279 2.77 -13.68 -14.02
C LEU A 279 1.35 -13.83 -13.46
N ARG A 280 0.47 -12.92 -13.84
CA ARG A 280 -0.95 -12.96 -13.50
C ARG A 280 -1.80 -12.75 -14.73
N ALA A 281 -2.87 -13.54 -14.82
CA ALA A 281 -4.00 -13.29 -15.70
C ALA A 281 -5.27 -13.16 -14.85
N GLU A 282 -6.12 -12.20 -15.16
CA GLU A 282 -7.39 -11.96 -14.50
C GLU A 282 -8.48 -11.73 -15.53
N LEU A 283 -9.65 -12.32 -15.31
CA LEU A 283 -10.89 -12.00 -16.00
C LEU A 283 -11.90 -11.49 -14.96
N LYS A 284 -12.52 -10.36 -15.23
CA LYS A 284 -13.56 -9.76 -14.40
C LYS A 284 -14.86 -9.68 -15.19
N LEU A 285 -15.86 -10.36 -14.69
CA LEU A 285 -17.23 -10.32 -15.19
C LEU A 285 -18.09 -9.45 -14.25
N ALA A 286 -18.81 -8.48 -14.81
CA ALA A 286 -19.79 -7.67 -14.11
C ALA A 286 -21.18 -7.86 -14.77
N TRP A 287 -22.23 -8.01 -13.97
CA TRP A 287 -23.63 -8.18 -14.44
C TRP A 287 -24.57 -7.24 -13.70
#